data_7bcb8c32d99b0a0a192f8da84d98dc20
#
_entry.id   7bcb8c32d99b0a0a192f8da84d98dc20
#
_cell.length_a   1.000
_cell.length_b   1.000
_cell.length_c   1.000
_cell.angle_alpha   90.00
_cell.angle_beta   90.00
_cell.angle_gamma   90.00
#
_symmetry.space_group_name_H-M   'P 1'
#
loop_
_entity.id
_entity.type
_entity.pdbx_description
1 polymer ?
#
loop_
_entity_poly.entity_id
_entity_poly.type
_entity_poly.pdbx_seq_one_letter_code
_entity_poly.pdbx_strand_id
1 'polypeptide(L)'
;MINRIAIQQWSEYAPWIDNAQIEQDLIICRALVSIFSDEFLASQLAFRGGTALHKLYLSPQPRYSEDIDLVQITPGPIKPIMYRLGEVLDWLPDRVTKQKRYNNTMLFRVESEIPPTVQIRLKVEINCFEHFNVLGLTKIPFKVENSWFTGEAELTTYHFEELLGTKLRALYQRKEVDVDKVLLCYKKYMEFVVDKAPSYKQFVNNMQEKMADPEFTNDMQSLLRPGITFNASDTYILICKTFIDKMEGKRD
;
A
#
# COMPACT_ATOMS: atom_id res chain seq x y z
N MET A 1 6.49 11.57 -21.01
CA MET A 1 5.69 10.40 -21.41
C MET A 1 6.59 9.17 -21.41
N ILE A 2 6.04 8.04 -20.99
CA ILE A 2 6.72 6.74 -21.00
C ILE A 2 6.58 6.18 -22.42
N ASN A 3 7.65 5.71 -23.03
CA ASN A 3 7.51 5.10 -24.34
C ASN A 3 6.92 3.68 -24.24
N ARG A 4 6.25 3.22 -25.31
CA ARG A 4 5.58 1.90 -25.34
C ARG A 4 6.52 0.73 -25.09
N ILE A 5 7.76 0.82 -25.52
CA ILE A 5 8.79 -0.21 -25.31
C ILE A 5 9.06 -0.37 -23.83
N ALA A 6 9.19 0.74 -23.10
CA ALA A 6 9.42 0.71 -21.66
C ALA A 6 8.24 0.06 -20.89
N ILE A 7 7.00 0.34 -21.30
CA ILE A 7 5.80 -0.29 -20.70
C ILE A 7 5.81 -1.79 -20.99
N GLN A 8 6.11 -2.21 -22.22
CA GLN A 8 6.22 -3.62 -22.58
C GLN A 8 7.32 -4.36 -21.82
N GLN A 9 8.49 -3.75 -21.66
CA GLN A 9 9.56 -4.32 -20.82
C GLN A 9 9.10 -4.48 -19.37
N TRP A 10 8.36 -3.50 -18.84
CA TRP A 10 7.89 -3.54 -17.46
C TRP A 10 6.83 -4.62 -17.21
N SER A 11 6.11 -5.07 -18.23
CA SER A 11 5.13 -6.15 -18.12
C SER A 11 5.72 -7.50 -17.67
N GLU A 12 7.03 -7.72 -17.80
CA GLU A 12 7.70 -8.90 -17.28
C GLU A 12 7.72 -8.91 -15.74
N TYR A 13 7.85 -7.74 -15.12
CA TYR A 13 7.85 -7.57 -13.67
C TYR A 13 6.44 -7.40 -13.11
N ALA A 14 5.60 -6.65 -13.80
CA ALA A 14 4.26 -6.27 -13.42
C ALA A 14 3.26 -6.70 -14.52
N PRO A 15 2.95 -8.00 -14.67
CA PRO A 15 2.12 -8.53 -15.74
C PRO A 15 0.62 -8.32 -15.45
N TRP A 16 0.23 -7.07 -15.26
CA TRP A 16 -1.17 -6.70 -15.07
C TRP A 16 -1.95 -6.87 -16.36
N ILE A 17 -3.26 -7.05 -16.23
CA ILE A 17 -4.15 -7.30 -17.38
C ILE A 17 -4.22 -6.06 -18.28
N ASP A 18 -4.23 -4.89 -17.67
CA ASP A 18 -4.39 -3.61 -18.35
C ASP A 18 -3.03 -2.92 -18.56
N ASN A 19 -2.75 -2.42 -19.76
CA ASN A 19 -1.54 -1.65 -20.05
C ASN A 19 -1.45 -0.39 -19.18
N ALA A 20 -2.57 0.25 -18.88
CA ALA A 20 -2.60 1.40 -17.98
C ALA A 20 -2.16 1.04 -16.55
N GLN A 21 -2.48 -0.17 -16.08
CA GLN A 21 -2.00 -0.67 -14.78
C GLN A 21 -0.49 -0.92 -14.79
N ILE A 22 0.05 -1.45 -15.90
CA ILE A 22 1.50 -1.66 -16.07
C ILE A 22 2.23 -0.31 -16.07
N GLU A 23 1.70 0.66 -16.79
CA GLU A 23 2.24 2.02 -16.87
C GLU A 23 2.18 2.71 -15.50
N GLN A 24 1.06 2.63 -14.80
CA GLN A 24 0.91 3.20 -13.44
C GLN A 24 1.87 2.53 -12.45
N ASP A 25 2.06 1.24 -12.53
CA ASP A 25 3.01 0.51 -11.68
C ASP A 25 4.44 1.02 -11.87
N LEU A 26 4.88 1.25 -13.11
CA LEU A 26 6.18 1.84 -13.42
C LEU A 26 6.31 3.28 -12.91
N ILE A 27 5.26 4.09 -13.06
CA ILE A 27 5.19 5.45 -12.52
C ILE A 27 5.33 5.44 -10.99
N ILE A 28 4.62 4.55 -10.30
CA ILE A 28 4.72 4.37 -8.85
C ILE A 28 6.15 4.01 -8.43
N CYS A 29 6.79 3.09 -9.15
CA CYS A 29 8.15 2.66 -8.83
C CYS A 29 9.15 3.82 -8.97
N ARG A 30 9.07 4.62 -10.03
CA ARG A 30 9.89 5.83 -10.19
C ARG A 30 9.60 6.86 -9.10
N ALA A 31 8.33 7.09 -8.77
CA ALA A 31 7.94 8.04 -7.73
C ALA A 31 8.51 7.63 -6.36
N LEU A 32 8.47 6.34 -6.01
CA LEU A 32 9.07 5.83 -4.77
C LEU A 32 10.58 6.06 -4.73
N VAL A 33 11.30 5.74 -5.80
CA VAL A 33 12.75 6.03 -5.88
C VAL A 33 12.99 7.53 -5.73
N SER A 34 12.24 8.38 -6.45
CA SER A 34 12.41 9.84 -6.37
C SER A 34 12.18 10.38 -4.95
N ILE A 35 11.12 9.91 -4.26
CA ILE A 35 10.79 10.34 -2.90
C ILE A 35 11.88 9.95 -1.90
N PHE A 36 12.34 8.70 -1.96
CA PHE A 36 13.27 8.16 -0.96
C PHE A 36 14.75 8.39 -1.29
N SER A 37 15.07 8.88 -2.49
CA SER A 37 16.39 9.42 -2.84
C SER A 37 16.57 10.85 -2.35
N ASP A 38 15.50 11.55 -1.99
CA ASP A 38 15.57 12.88 -1.39
C ASP A 38 15.80 12.74 0.12
N GLU A 39 16.94 13.22 0.62
CA GLU A 39 17.34 13.07 2.02
C GLU A 39 16.33 13.64 3.02
N PHE A 40 15.73 14.80 2.67
CA PHE A 40 14.72 15.40 3.54
C PHE A 40 13.46 14.55 3.61
N LEU A 41 12.88 14.14 2.46
CA LEU A 41 11.68 13.32 2.44
C LEU A 41 11.91 11.94 3.06
N ALA A 42 13.05 11.30 2.79
CA ALA A 42 13.43 10.01 3.37
C ALA A 42 13.57 10.07 4.91
N SER A 43 13.97 11.23 5.46
CA SER A 43 14.04 11.45 6.91
C SER A 43 12.68 11.70 7.56
N GLN A 44 11.68 12.14 6.79
CA GLN A 44 10.37 12.55 7.31
C GLN A 44 9.26 11.54 7.06
N LEU A 45 9.43 10.63 6.12
CA LEU A 45 8.36 9.77 5.61
C LEU A 45 8.72 8.28 5.73
N ALA A 46 7.70 7.48 6.04
CA ALA A 46 7.75 6.03 5.93
C ALA A 46 6.68 5.54 4.96
N PHE A 47 7.05 4.60 4.09
CA PHE A 47 6.15 3.97 3.13
C PHE A 47 5.35 2.87 3.80
N ARG A 48 4.03 2.87 3.58
CA ARG A 48 3.11 1.90 4.15
C ARG A 48 2.01 1.49 3.18
N GLY A 49 1.00 0.83 3.69
CA GLY A 49 -0.19 0.49 2.93
C GLY A 49 -0.05 -0.80 2.12
N GLY A 50 -1.04 -1.03 1.26
CA GLY A 50 -1.08 -2.22 0.40
C GLY A 50 0.06 -2.25 -0.60
N THR A 51 0.42 -1.09 -1.15
CA THR A 51 1.50 -0.97 -2.14
C THR A 51 2.85 -1.33 -1.50
N ALA A 52 3.13 -0.86 -0.29
CA ALA A 52 4.35 -1.21 0.44
C ALA A 52 4.42 -2.72 0.70
N LEU A 53 3.32 -3.31 1.19
CA LEU A 53 3.24 -4.74 1.45
C LEU A 53 3.54 -5.57 0.20
N HIS A 54 2.89 -5.23 -0.93
CA HIS A 54 3.03 -5.99 -2.16
C HIS A 54 4.38 -5.81 -2.84
N LYS A 55 4.91 -4.58 -2.88
CA LYS A 55 6.17 -4.28 -3.55
C LYS A 55 7.41 -4.69 -2.78
N LEU A 56 7.38 -4.63 -1.45
CA LEU A 56 8.58 -4.84 -0.63
C LEU A 56 8.67 -6.24 -0.05
N TYR A 57 7.55 -6.89 0.22
CA TYR A 57 7.53 -8.14 0.97
C TYR A 57 6.98 -9.34 0.22
N LEU A 58 6.24 -9.14 -0.88
CA LEU A 58 5.60 -10.21 -1.62
C LEU A 58 6.18 -10.30 -3.04
N SER A 59 7.03 -11.28 -3.27
CA SER A 59 7.62 -11.52 -4.59
C SER A 59 7.26 -12.93 -5.08
N PRO A 60 6.73 -13.07 -6.30
CA PRO A 60 6.25 -11.99 -7.18
C PRO A 60 5.04 -11.25 -6.59
N GLN A 61 4.90 -9.97 -6.92
CA GLN A 61 3.76 -9.15 -6.47
C GLN A 61 2.44 -9.80 -6.91
N PRO A 62 1.53 -10.10 -5.96
CA PRO A 62 0.36 -10.94 -6.26
C PRO A 62 -0.83 -10.17 -6.81
N ARG A 63 -0.89 -8.86 -6.57
CA ARG A 63 -1.95 -8.00 -7.06
C ARG A 63 -1.43 -6.62 -7.40
N TYR A 64 -2.15 -5.96 -8.29
CA TYR A 64 -1.98 -4.56 -8.61
C TYR A 64 -2.33 -3.65 -7.42
N SER A 65 -1.66 -2.50 -7.32
CA SER A 65 -1.91 -1.47 -6.31
C SER A 65 -1.65 -0.08 -6.89
N GLU A 66 -2.51 0.88 -6.57
CA GLU A 66 -2.65 2.16 -7.29
C GLU A 66 -2.05 3.37 -6.57
N ASP A 67 -1.99 3.31 -5.23
CA ASP A 67 -1.69 4.46 -4.39
C ASP A 67 -0.32 4.34 -3.73
N ILE A 68 0.29 5.47 -3.42
CA ILE A 68 1.44 5.58 -2.53
C ILE A 68 0.95 6.10 -1.18
N ASP A 69 0.91 5.23 -0.18
CA ASP A 69 0.57 5.58 1.19
C ASP A 69 1.84 5.86 1.99
N LEU A 70 1.94 7.04 2.58
CA LEU A 70 3.06 7.48 3.41
C LEU A 70 2.58 7.89 4.81
N VAL A 71 3.48 7.84 5.76
CA VAL A 71 3.27 8.39 7.11
C VAL A 71 4.36 9.38 7.41
N GLN A 72 3.99 10.51 7.97
CA GLN A 72 4.95 11.43 8.58
C GLN A 72 5.49 10.79 9.86
N ILE A 73 6.79 10.52 9.92
CA ILE A 73 7.43 9.79 11.03
C ILE A 73 7.39 10.58 12.34
N THR A 74 7.67 11.88 12.23
CA THR A 74 7.78 12.76 13.41
C THR A 74 6.69 13.83 13.33
N PRO A 75 5.97 14.11 14.46
CA PRO A 75 5.03 15.22 14.51
C PRO A 75 5.68 16.55 14.12
N GLY A 76 5.02 17.30 13.26
CA GLY A 76 5.53 18.59 12.80
C GLY A 76 4.68 19.18 11.66
N PRO A 77 5.04 20.37 11.18
CA PRO A 77 4.31 21.03 10.10
C PRO A 77 4.45 20.25 8.78
N ILE A 78 3.33 19.87 8.19
CA ILE A 78 3.29 19.10 6.92
C ILE A 78 3.67 19.95 5.68
N LYS A 79 3.54 21.27 5.76
CA LYS A 79 3.73 22.15 4.60
C LYS A 79 5.10 22.02 3.93
N PRO A 80 6.25 21.98 4.66
CA PRO A 80 7.57 21.76 4.03
C PRO A 80 7.67 20.43 3.29
N ILE A 81 7.09 19.35 3.87
CA ILE A 81 7.06 18.02 3.25
C ILE A 81 6.25 18.04 1.95
N MET A 82 5.05 18.62 1.98
CA MET A 82 4.20 18.75 0.79
C MET A 82 4.84 19.59 -0.30
N TYR A 83 5.55 20.65 0.09
CA TYR A 83 6.29 21.49 -0.86
C TYR A 83 7.41 20.69 -1.53
N ARG A 84 8.28 20.06 -0.74
CA ARG A 84 9.40 19.26 -1.26
C ARG A 84 8.93 18.06 -2.08
N LEU A 85 7.86 17.39 -1.66
CA LEU A 85 7.23 16.32 -2.43
C LEU A 85 6.78 16.82 -3.82
N GLY A 86 6.22 18.00 -3.88
CA GLY A 86 5.81 18.62 -5.13
C GLY A 86 6.97 18.99 -6.05
N GLU A 87 8.15 19.31 -5.50
CA GLU A 87 9.37 19.55 -6.29
C GLU A 87 9.96 18.23 -6.82
N VAL A 88 10.06 17.22 -5.96
CA VAL A 88 10.63 15.91 -6.32
C VAL A 88 9.78 15.17 -7.36
N LEU A 89 8.47 15.41 -7.37
CA LEU A 89 7.53 14.81 -8.31
C LEU A 89 7.06 15.79 -9.41
N ASP A 90 7.81 16.84 -9.71
CA ASP A 90 7.47 17.85 -10.72
C ASP A 90 7.41 17.31 -12.16
N TRP A 91 8.05 16.15 -12.38
CA TRP A 91 7.96 15.42 -13.64
C TRP A 91 6.58 14.78 -13.92
N LEU A 92 5.69 14.73 -12.92
CA LEU A 92 4.30 14.30 -13.05
C LEU A 92 3.39 15.49 -13.34
N PRO A 93 2.54 15.42 -14.39
CA PRO A 93 1.66 16.52 -14.77
C PRO A 93 0.41 16.60 -13.87
N ASP A 94 -0.35 17.68 -14.05
CA ASP A 94 -1.71 17.90 -13.54
C ASP A 94 -1.87 17.61 -12.04
N ARG A 95 -1.03 18.29 -11.24
CA ARG A 95 -0.98 18.13 -9.78
C ARG A 95 -2.12 18.85 -9.08
N VAL A 96 -2.86 18.12 -8.24
CA VAL A 96 -3.86 18.67 -7.33
C VAL A 96 -3.52 18.29 -5.89
N THR A 97 -3.48 19.27 -4.99
CA THR A 97 -3.21 19.04 -3.56
C THR A 97 -4.50 19.21 -2.76
N LYS A 98 -4.81 18.24 -1.88
CA LYS A 98 -5.91 18.28 -0.93
C LYS A 98 -5.38 18.13 0.48
N GLN A 99 -5.74 19.06 1.37
CA GLN A 99 -5.35 19.02 2.77
C GLN A 99 -6.55 18.70 3.65
N LYS A 100 -6.41 17.70 4.49
CA LYS A 100 -7.35 17.35 5.57
C LYS A 100 -6.58 17.30 6.88
N ARG A 101 -7.29 17.37 8.00
CA ARG A 101 -6.68 17.43 9.33
C ARG A 101 -5.60 16.38 9.58
N TYR A 102 -5.82 15.15 9.14
CA TYR A 102 -4.94 14.00 9.42
C TYR A 102 -4.30 13.39 8.18
N ASN A 103 -4.84 13.68 6.99
CA ASN A 103 -4.33 13.13 5.73
C ASN A 103 -4.17 14.25 4.72
N ASN A 104 -2.99 14.33 4.13
CA ASN A 104 -2.68 15.24 3.05
C ASN A 104 -2.43 14.44 1.79
N THR A 105 -3.08 14.84 0.70
CA THR A 105 -3.06 14.09 -0.55
C THR A 105 -2.53 14.95 -1.68
N MET A 106 -1.63 14.38 -2.46
CA MET A 106 -1.23 14.91 -3.76
C MET A 106 -1.70 13.94 -4.84
N LEU A 107 -2.50 14.43 -5.77
CA LEU A 107 -3.06 13.67 -6.86
C LEU A 107 -2.47 14.17 -8.17
N PHE A 108 -1.97 13.26 -8.98
CA PHE A 108 -1.49 13.51 -10.33
C PHE A 108 -2.39 12.79 -11.33
N ARG A 109 -2.58 13.38 -12.52
CA ARG A 109 -3.31 12.78 -13.62
C ARG A 109 -2.41 12.68 -14.82
N VAL A 110 -2.22 11.47 -15.29
CA VAL A 110 -1.36 11.12 -16.43
C VAL A 110 -2.23 10.47 -17.48
N GLU A 111 -2.12 10.90 -18.72
CA GLU A 111 -2.78 10.21 -19.84
C GLU A 111 -1.95 8.98 -20.21
N SER A 112 -2.57 7.80 -20.29
CA SER A 112 -1.86 6.57 -20.65
C SER A 112 -1.39 6.58 -22.10
N GLU A 113 -0.23 5.97 -22.36
CA GLU A 113 0.42 5.97 -23.68
C GLU A 113 -0.18 4.93 -24.63
N ILE A 114 -0.61 3.78 -24.10
CA ILE A 114 -1.12 2.67 -24.94
C ILE A 114 -2.65 2.75 -25.06
N PRO A 115 -3.21 2.77 -26.28
CA PRO A 115 -4.63 2.75 -26.48
C PRO A 115 -5.32 1.47 -25.92
N PRO A 116 -6.58 1.57 -25.45
CA PRO A 116 -7.37 2.79 -25.33
C PRO A 116 -6.79 3.75 -24.28
N THR A 117 -6.62 5.03 -24.69
CA THR A 117 -6.07 6.04 -23.78
C THR A 117 -7.03 6.32 -22.64
N VAL A 118 -6.54 6.15 -21.42
CA VAL A 118 -7.30 6.40 -20.18
C VAL A 118 -6.53 7.34 -19.26
N GLN A 119 -7.25 8.00 -18.36
CA GLN A 119 -6.61 8.84 -17.37
C GLN A 119 -6.16 8.02 -16.16
N ILE A 120 -4.85 7.83 -16.04
CA ILE A 120 -4.19 7.26 -14.85
C ILE A 120 -4.22 8.31 -13.73
N ARG A 121 -4.56 7.87 -12.51
CA ARG A 121 -4.58 8.71 -11.32
C ARG A 121 -3.60 8.18 -10.28
N LEU A 122 -2.47 8.83 -10.14
CA LEU A 122 -1.54 8.52 -9.06
C LEU A 122 -1.91 9.37 -7.83
N LYS A 123 -2.26 8.70 -6.74
CA LYS A 123 -2.50 9.35 -5.44
C LYS A 123 -1.32 9.06 -4.51
N VAL A 124 -0.73 10.14 -3.99
CA VAL A 124 0.24 10.08 -2.89
C VAL A 124 -0.46 10.65 -1.65
N GLU A 125 -0.69 9.82 -0.64
CA GLU A 125 -1.35 10.20 0.60
C GLU A 125 -0.38 10.14 1.76
N ILE A 126 -0.33 11.22 2.58
CA ILE A 126 0.50 11.28 3.78
C ILE A 126 -0.41 11.35 5.00
N ASN A 127 -0.35 10.32 5.84
CA ASN A 127 -0.97 10.35 7.16
C ASN A 127 -0.09 11.18 8.11
N CYS A 128 -0.69 12.18 8.76
CA CYS A 128 -0.04 13.11 9.69
C CYS A 128 -0.57 12.95 11.11
N PHE A 129 -1.02 11.76 11.47
CA PHE A 129 -1.59 11.48 12.79
C PHE A 129 -0.94 10.27 13.46
N GLU A 130 -0.67 9.21 12.71
CA GLU A 130 -0.09 7.97 13.23
C GLU A 130 1.44 8.02 13.24
N HIS A 131 2.03 8.94 14.01
CA HIS A 131 3.49 9.15 14.11
C HIS A 131 4.22 8.08 14.90
N PHE A 132 3.65 6.90 15.06
CA PHE A 132 4.23 5.82 15.85
C PHE A 132 4.42 4.55 15.02
N ASN A 133 5.22 3.67 15.54
CA ASN A 133 5.38 2.31 15.06
C ASN A 133 5.50 1.36 16.27
N VAL A 134 5.17 0.10 16.08
CA VAL A 134 5.14 -0.91 17.15
C VAL A 134 6.44 -1.72 17.17
N LEU A 135 6.94 -2.08 15.99
CA LEU A 135 8.12 -2.94 15.83
C LEU A 135 9.38 -2.18 15.40
N GLY A 136 9.29 -0.86 15.27
CA GLY A 136 10.34 -0.03 14.69
C GLY A 136 10.16 0.12 13.17
N LEU A 137 10.94 1.02 12.60
CA LEU A 137 11.03 1.20 11.14
C LEU A 137 12.23 0.42 10.61
N THR A 138 12.13 -0.03 9.37
CA THR A 138 13.21 -0.69 8.65
C THR A 138 13.46 -0.01 7.31
N LYS A 139 14.62 -0.26 6.70
CA LYS A 139 14.95 0.21 5.36
C LYS A 139 15.09 -0.98 4.44
N ILE A 140 14.46 -0.92 3.29
CA ILE A 140 14.49 -1.98 2.29
C ILE A 140 15.03 -1.40 0.98
N PRO A 141 16.10 -2.01 0.42
CA PRO A 141 16.60 -1.63 -0.89
C PRO A 141 15.53 -1.82 -1.97
N PHE A 142 15.34 -0.82 -2.79
CA PHE A 142 14.38 -0.82 -3.87
C PHE A 142 15.03 -0.29 -5.15
N LYS A 143 14.98 -1.09 -6.20
CA LYS A 143 15.63 -0.81 -7.49
C LYS A 143 14.64 -0.87 -8.63
N VAL A 144 14.78 0.04 -9.56
CA VAL A 144 14.03 0.09 -10.82
C VAL A 144 15.02 0.08 -11.96
N GLU A 145 14.89 -0.87 -12.87
CA GLU A 145 15.70 -0.97 -14.09
C GLU A 145 14.77 -1.05 -15.30
N ASN A 146 14.66 0.03 -16.03
CA ASN A 146 13.83 0.13 -17.22
C ASN A 146 14.41 1.17 -18.19
N SER A 147 14.15 1.03 -19.49
CA SER A 147 14.63 1.96 -20.50
C SER A 147 14.13 3.40 -20.35
N TRP A 148 13.03 3.62 -19.63
CA TRP A 148 12.49 4.93 -19.30
C TRP A 148 13.09 5.53 -18.04
N PHE A 149 13.39 4.68 -17.04
CA PHE A 149 13.93 5.12 -15.76
C PHE A 149 14.76 4.02 -15.11
N THR A 150 15.95 4.37 -14.64
CA THR A 150 16.80 3.51 -13.81
C THR A 150 17.19 4.29 -12.56
N GLY A 151 17.01 3.67 -11.41
CA GLY A 151 17.35 4.27 -10.13
C GLY A 151 17.14 3.31 -8.97
N GLU A 152 17.69 3.67 -7.81
CA GLU A 152 17.58 2.90 -6.58
C GLU A 152 17.48 3.82 -5.36
N ALA A 153 16.83 3.34 -4.30
CA ALA A 153 16.73 4.02 -3.02
C ALA A 153 16.54 3.01 -1.88
N GLU A 154 16.85 3.43 -0.65
CA GLU A 154 16.45 2.70 0.55
C GLU A 154 15.11 3.24 1.04
N LEU A 155 14.04 2.43 0.89
CA LEU A 155 12.70 2.81 1.32
C LEU A 155 12.53 2.56 2.83
N THR A 156 12.36 3.63 3.59
CA THR A 156 11.95 3.54 5.01
C THR A 156 10.51 3.03 5.07
N THR A 157 10.28 1.94 5.78
CA THR A 157 8.99 1.27 5.88
C THR A 157 8.81 0.57 7.22
N TYR A 158 7.65 -0.04 7.42
CA TYR A 158 7.31 -0.85 8.59
C TYR A 158 7.67 -2.31 8.39
N HIS A 159 7.86 -3.06 9.47
CA HIS A 159 8.01 -4.50 9.41
C HIS A 159 6.77 -5.16 8.79
N PHE A 160 6.98 -6.33 8.19
CA PHE A 160 5.93 -7.08 7.48
C PHE A 160 4.69 -7.32 8.36
N GLU A 161 4.91 -7.76 9.60
CA GLU A 161 3.86 -8.06 10.57
C GLU A 161 3.06 -6.81 10.95
N GLU A 162 3.71 -5.65 11.01
CA GLU A 162 3.05 -4.37 11.30
C GLU A 162 2.19 -3.91 10.13
N LEU A 163 2.68 -4.00 8.90
CA LEU A 163 1.87 -3.73 7.70
C LEU A 163 0.66 -4.66 7.63
N LEU A 164 0.81 -5.93 7.97
CA LEU A 164 -0.30 -6.88 8.04
C LEU A 164 -1.28 -6.53 9.16
N GLY A 165 -0.79 -6.17 10.35
CA GLY A 165 -1.63 -5.77 11.48
C GLY A 165 -2.53 -4.58 11.16
N THR A 166 -2.07 -3.66 10.34
CA THR A 166 -2.90 -2.55 9.84
C THR A 166 -3.86 -2.97 8.73
N LYS A 167 -3.58 -4.06 8.02
CA LYS A 167 -4.38 -4.54 6.89
C LYS A 167 -4.55 -6.06 6.92
N LEU A 168 -5.29 -6.60 7.90
CA LEU A 168 -5.61 -8.03 8.00
C LEU A 168 -6.19 -8.63 6.70
N ARG A 169 -6.71 -7.80 5.79
CA ARG A 169 -7.20 -8.20 4.47
C ARG A 169 -6.11 -8.71 3.53
N ALA A 170 -4.83 -8.36 3.75
CA ALA A 170 -3.71 -8.70 2.87
C ALA A 170 -3.05 -10.06 3.20
N LEU A 171 -3.54 -10.77 4.20
CA LEU A 171 -2.92 -11.99 4.76
C LEU A 171 -2.97 -13.23 3.89
N TYR A 172 -3.61 -13.17 2.74
CA TYR A 172 -3.81 -14.35 1.90
C TYR A 172 -2.53 -14.95 1.30
N GLN A 173 -1.35 -14.35 1.45
CA GLN A 173 -0.17 -14.80 0.73
C GLN A 173 1.00 -15.24 1.63
N ARG A 174 1.09 -16.55 1.77
CA ARG A 174 2.22 -17.46 1.98
C ARG A 174 3.61 -16.88 2.35
N LYS A 175 3.72 -16.14 3.44
CA LYS A 175 4.97 -16.08 4.23
C LYS A 175 4.69 -16.64 5.60
N GLU A 176 5.68 -17.27 6.22
CA GLU A 176 5.62 -17.53 7.65
C GLU A 176 5.48 -16.18 8.36
N VAL A 177 4.34 -15.99 8.99
CA VAL A 177 3.97 -14.76 9.68
C VAL A 177 3.97 -15.02 11.16
N ASP A 178 4.64 -14.18 11.92
CA ASP A 178 4.52 -14.17 13.37
C ASP A 178 3.15 -13.57 13.75
N VAL A 179 2.18 -14.47 13.95
CA VAL A 179 0.79 -14.09 14.20
C VAL A 179 0.64 -13.24 15.46
N ASP A 180 1.44 -13.50 16.50
CA ASP A 180 1.35 -12.78 17.76
C ASP A 180 1.81 -11.33 17.60
N LYS A 181 2.86 -11.10 16.80
CA LYS A 181 3.27 -9.74 16.44
C LYS A 181 2.22 -9.01 15.61
N VAL A 182 1.59 -9.68 14.64
CA VAL A 182 0.51 -9.09 13.84
C VAL A 182 -0.65 -8.67 14.74
N LEU A 183 -1.08 -9.52 15.66
CA LEU A 183 -2.15 -9.21 16.61
C LEU A 183 -1.76 -8.09 17.58
N LEU A 184 -0.51 -8.06 18.06
CA LEU A 184 0.00 -6.96 18.86
C LEU A 184 -0.08 -5.62 18.11
N CYS A 185 0.39 -5.58 16.88
CA CYS A 185 0.32 -4.39 16.03
C CYS A 185 -1.13 -3.97 15.81
N TYR A 186 -2.00 -4.90 15.41
CA TYR A 186 -3.43 -4.65 15.23
C TYR A 186 -4.06 -4.02 16.49
N LYS A 187 -3.84 -4.61 17.66
CA LYS A 187 -4.36 -4.11 18.94
C LYS A 187 -3.89 -2.68 19.22
N LYS A 188 -2.60 -2.41 19.06
CA LYS A 188 -2.01 -1.08 19.29
C LYS A 188 -2.58 -0.01 18.36
N TYR A 189 -2.74 -0.33 17.08
CA TYR A 189 -3.35 0.61 16.13
C TYR A 189 -4.83 0.85 16.43
N MET A 190 -5.58 -0.16 16.83
CA MET A 190 -6.99 0.00 17.17
C MET A 190 -7.18 0.82 18.45
N GLU A 191 -6.35 0.61 19.48
CA GLU A 191 -6.36 1.43 20.71
C GLU A 191 -6.07 2.92 20.39
N PHE A 192 -5.16 3.17 19.46
CA PHE A 192 -4.80 4.53 19.08
C PHE A 192 -5.91 5.25 18.28
N VAL A 193 -6.61 4.55 17.40
CA VAL A 193 -7.59 5.16 16.48
C VAL A 193 -8.99 5.28 17.09
N VAL A 194 -9.41 4.35 17.93
CA VAL A 194 -10.82 4.21 18.40
C VAL A 194 -10.98 4.07 19.90
N ASP A 195 -10.04 4.51 20.69
CA ASP A 195 -10.00 4.38 22.16
C ASP A 195 -10.10 2.92 22.68
N LYS A 196 -10.69 2.03 21.90
CA LYS A 196 -10.78 0.59 22.17
C LYS A 196 -10.76 -0.20 20.88
N ALA A 197 -9.97 -1.25 20.83
CA ALA A 197 -10.06 -2.25 19.76
C ALA A 197 -11.47 -2.84 19.70
N PRO A 198 -12.04 -3.10 18.51
CA PRO A 198 -13.33 -3.75 18.39
C PRO A 198 -13.29 -5.11 19.10
N SER A 199 -14.39 -5.44 19.79
CA SER A 199 -14.53 -6.75 20.41
C SER A 199 -14.54 -7.84 19.34
N TYR A 200 -14.21 -9.07 19.73
CA TYR A 200 -14.33 -10.25 18.88
C TYR A 200 -15.68 -10.30 18.13
N LYS A 201 -16.79 -10.12 18.87
CA LYS A 201 -18.13 -10.13 18.30
C LYS A 201 -18.35 -9.04 17.25
N GLN A 202 -17.88 -7.83 17.52
CA GLN A 202 -17.99 -6.72 16.54
C GLN A 202 -17.18 -7.01 15.29
N PHE A 203 -15.97 -7.56 15.45
CA PHE A 203 -15.14 -7.92 14.31
C PHE A 203 -15.78 -9.01 13.44
N VAL A 204 -16.26 -10.09 14.06
CA VAL A 204 -16.92 -11.20 13.37
C VAL A 204 -18.17 -10.73 12.63
N ASN A 205 -19.05 -9.95 13.29
CA ASN A 205 -20.26 -9.43 12.65
C ASN A 205 -19.92 -8.57 11.42
N ASN A 206 -18.96 -7.65 11.55
CA ASN A 206 -18.53 -6.80 10.43
C ASN A 206 -17.96 -7.63 9.27
N MET A 207 -17.18 -8.67 9.57
CA MET A 207 -16.66 -9.57 8.55
C MET A 207 -17.76 -10.39 7.86
N GLN A 208 -18.77 -10.85 8.59
CA GLN A 208 -19.91 -11.56 8.02
C GLN A 208 -20.73 -10.67 7.09
N GLU A 209 -20.98 -9.41 7.47
CA GLU A 209 -21.64 -8.43 6.62
C GLU A 209 -20.86 -8.21 5.32
N LYS A 210 -19.54 -8.04 5.41
CA LYS A 210 -18.66 -7.88 4.24
C LYS A 210 -18.64 -9.12 3.34
N MET A 211 -18.67 -10.31 3.93
CA MET A 211 -18.71 -11.56 3.15
C MET A 211 -20.04 -11.76 2.41
N ALA A 212 -21.12 -11.15 2.89
CA ALA A 212 -22.42 -11.14 2.22
C ALA A 212 -22.50 -10.10 1.08
N ASP A 213 -21.54 -9.16 0.98
CA ASP A 213 -21.51 -8.13 -0.04
C ASP A 213 -20.78 -8.62 -1.30
N PRO A 214 -21.48 -8.74 -2.46
CA PRO A 214 -20.87 -9.16 -3.70
C PRO A 214 -19.80 -8.19 -4.22
N GLU A 215 -19.94 -6.87 -3.99
CA GLU A 215 -18.94 -5.89 -4.37
C GLU A 215 -17.65 -6.15 -3.63
N PHE A 216 -17.72 -6.40 -2.32
CA PHE A 216 -16.55 -6.71 -1.50
C PHE A 216 -15.88 -8.03 -1.91
N THR A 217 -16.65 -9.08 -2.24
CA THR A 217 -16.09 -10.39 -2.57
C THR A 217 -15.50 -10.46 -3.97
N ASN A 218 -16.00 -9.65 -4.92
CA ASN A 218 -15.57 -9.63 -6.32
C ASN A 218 -14.50 -8.56 -6.63
N ASP A 219 -14.36 -7.54 -5.79
CA ASP A 219 -13.44 -6.41 -5.98
C ASP A 219 -11.98 -6.82 -6.25
N MET A 220 -11.58 -7.96 -5.74
CA MET A 220 -10.20 -8.44 -5.85
C MET A 220 -9.84 -9.05 -7.20
N GLN A 221 -10.80 -9.55 -7.98
CA GLN A 221 -10.51 -10.35 -9.19
C GLN A 221 -9.76 -9.57 -10.27
N SER A 222 -10.17 -8.33 -10.53
CA SER A 222 -9.57 -7.45 -11.54
C SER A 222 -8.16 -6.96 -11.17
N LEU A 223 -7.77 -7.13 -9.92
CA LEU A 223 -6.49 -6.66 -9.37
C LEU A 223 -5.45 -7.77 -9.25
N LEU A 224 -5.85 -9.04 -9.41
CA LEU A 224 -4.95 -10.18 -9.23
C LEU A 224 -4.00 -10.36 -10.40
N ARG A 225 -2.81 -10.84 -10.07
CA ARG A 225 -1.86 -11.29 -11.08
C ARG A 225 -2.45 -12.47 -11.86
N PRO A 226 -2.27 -12.55 -13.19
CA PRO A 226 -2.69 -13.70 -13.98
C PRO A 226 -2.20 -15.03 -13.38
N GLY A 227 -3.10 -16.01 -13.30
CA GLY A 227 -2.83 -17.32 -12.71
C GLY A 227 -3.03 -17.41 -11.19
N ILE A 228 -3.33 -16.29 -10.51
CA ILE A 228 -3.73 -16.28 -9.10
C ILE A 228 -5.26 -16.30 -9.02
N THR A 229 -5.79 -17.21 -8.22
CA THR A 229 -7.21 -17.28 -7.90
C THR A 229 -7.45 -16.82 -6.47
N PHE A 230 -8.53 -16.11 -6.25
CA PHE A 230 -8.98 -15.68 -4.93
C PHE A 230 -10.34 -16.29 -4.63
N ASN A 231 -10.42 -16.96 -3.48
CA ASN A 231 -11.68 -17.43 -2.90
C ASN A 231 -11.93 -16.70 -1.59
N ALA A 232 -12.95 -15.86 -1.57
CA ALA A 232 -13.28 -15.05 -0.40
C ALA A 232 -13.65 -15.89 0.82
N SER A 233 -14.37 -17.01 0.61
CA SER A 233 -14.80 -17.91 1.70
C SER A 233 -13.62 -18.63 2.34
N ASP A 234 -12.72 -19.20 1.52
CA ASP A 234 -11.52 -19.87 2.03
C ASP A 234 -10.61 -18.89 2.76
N THR A 235 -10.49 -17.67 2.22
CA THR A 235 -9.74 -16.58 2.87
C THR A 235 -10.33 -16.19 4.21
N TYR A 236 -11.66 -16.07 4.30
CA TYR A 236 -12.34 -15.78 5.55
C TYR A 236 -12.11 -16.87 6.60
N ILE A 237 -12.24 -18.16 6.22
CA ILE A 237 -11.97 -19.29 7.11
C ILE A 237 -10.52 -19.24 7.61
N LEU A 238 -9.56 -18.95 6.74
CA LEU A 238 -8.15 -18.84 7.10
C LEU A 238 -7.92 -17.68 8.09
N ILE A 239 -8.51 -16.51 7.83
CA ILE A 239 -8.42 -15.34 8.73
C ILE A 239 -9.03 -15.66 10.09
N CYS A 240 -10.19 -16.32 10.13
CA CYS A 240 -10.80 -16.74 11.38
C CYS A 240 -9.85 -17.63 12.21
N LYS A 241 -9.36 -18.70 11.63
CA LYS A 241 -8.46 -19.64 12.32
C LYS A 241 -7.13 -19.03 12.75
N THR A 242 -6.56 -18.12 11.94
CA THR A 242 -5.22 -17.61 12.15
C THR A 242 -5.21 -16.44 13.13
N PHE A 243 -6.20 -15.55 13.06
CA PHE A 243 -6.23 -14.27 13.79
C PHE A 243 -7.43 -14.11 14.69
N ILE A 244 -8.65 -14.25 14.15
CA ILE A 244 -9.87 -13.93 14.90
C ILE A 244 -10.00 -14.84 16.11
N ASP A 245 -9.73 -16.13 15.96
CA ASP A 245 -9.80 -17.12 17.04
C ASP A 245 -8.77 -16.89 18.15
N LYS A 246 -7.74 -16.10 17.87
CA LYS A 246 -6.72 -15.69 18.84
C LYS A 246 -6.96 -14.31 19.45
N MET A 247 -7.97 -13.57 18.99
CA MET A 247 -8.33 -12.27 19.57
C MET A 247 -8.88 -12.44 20.99
N GLU A 248 -8.53 -11.51 21.87
CA GLU A 248 -9.08 -11.46 23.23
C GLU A 248 -10.62 -11.31 23.20
N GLY A 249 -11.32 -12.07 24.03
CA GLY A 249 -12.78 -11.99 24.18
C GLY A 249 -13.56 -13.07 23.42
N LYS A 250 -12.90 -14.03 22.76
CA LYS A 250 -13.53 -15.30 22.42
C LYS A 250 -13.78 -16.03 23.75
N ARG A 251 -15.04 -16.04 24.21
CA ARG A 251 -15.49 -16.97 25.26
C ARG A 251 -15.92 -18.24 24.56
N ASP A 252 -15.35 -19.35 24.99
CA ASP A 252 -15.80 -20.70 24.63
C ASP A 252 -17.27 -20.90 24.91
#